data_058ac365c73d1f4c8d6f9e11e8ef9dae
#
_entry.id   058ac365c73d1f4c8d6f9e11e8ef9dae
#
_cell.length_a   1.000
_cell.length_b   1.000
_cell.length_c   1.000
_cell.angle_alpha   90.00
_cell.angle_beta   90.00
_cell.angle_gamma   90.00
#
_symmetry.space_group_name_H-M   'P 1'
#
loop_
_entity.id
_entity.type
_entity.pdbx_description
1 polymer ?
#
loop_
_entity_poly.entity_id
_entity_poly.type
_entity_poly.pdbx_seq_one_letter_code
_entity_poly.pdbx_strand_id
1 'polypeptide(L)'
;MYKFTIQPPLYRTWTAIIIYIILIVFIILVFNNWRSYFFEKEKNKLDKIITEKTEDLVKQKERAEQLVSNILPRQTVEELKSMGRASRKKYKMVTVLFSDIQEFTRIADTMNPDQLLDELDKYFLHFDSVVEKLNIEKIKTIGDAYMCAGGIPQKNRTNPIDVVFSALQMRHYLNDLKEKEEDVWDVRIGIHTGSVIAGIVGSKKYTYDIWGDTVNIASRMESLGKPGEVNISETTYDLVKEFFDCEFRGKVPVKYKGEMKMYFVKGLKPQFSENNDGITPNKDFMIRLQLIRFDDLDELIMTKLEKGLLKTLYYHDLKHTIDVCTQVEIIGRMEHVSEEEMLLLKTAALFHDTGFIIGYEDHEFLGIKMARDILPQFSYTEDQIKAICDLIYVTKLPPQPQNLLEQIICDADLDYLGRTDFIPVSQKLFRELFERNKIKTLDEWNKMQIKFISEHQYFTESARKMRNVNKQEQLDKLRNLTKN
;
A
#
# COMPACT_ATOMS: atom_id res chain seq x y z
N MET A 1 -79.92 63.61 49.40
CA MET A 1 -79.46 63.05 48.12
C MET A 1 -78.66 61.80 48.48
N TYR A 2 -79.22 60.59 48.32
CA TYR A 2 -78.52 59.34 48.59
C TYR A 2 -77.73 58.96 47.34
N LYS A 3 -76.38 58.85 47.47
CA LYS A 3 -75.51 58.27 46.41
C LYS A 3 -75.51 56.78 46.47
N PHE A 4 -76.14 56.14 45.53
CA PHE A 4 -75.99 54.67 45.35
C PHE A 4 -74.76 54.40 44.50
N THR A 5 -73.80 53.67 45.01
CA THR A 5 -72.66 53.15 44.26
C THR A 5 -72.97 51.73 43.90
N ILE A 6 -73.23 51.43 42.64
CA ILE A 6 -73.43 50.09 42.14
C ILE A 6 -72.04 49.49 41.99
N GLN A 7 -71.72 48.46 42.84
CA GLN A 7 -70.47 47.75 42.66
C GLN A 7 -70.56 46.83 41.43
N PRO A 8 -69.51 46.82 40.62
CA PRO A 8 -69.50 45.94 39.43
C PRO A 8 -69.51 44.44 39.88
N PRO A 9 -70.20 43.62 39.11
CA PRO A 9 -70.23 42.13 39.41
C PRO A 9 -68.82 41.58 39.51
N LEU A 10 -68.64 40.62 40.43
CA LEU A 10 -67.31 40.00 40.76
C LEU A 10 -66.46 39.64 39.56
N TYR A 11 -67.06 39.18 38.44
CA TYR A 11 -66.37 38.77 37.21
C TYR A 11 -65.88 39.97 36.38
N ARG A 12 -66.25 41.20 36.70
CA ARG A 12 -65.79 42.43 36.04
C ARG A 12 -64.87 43.32 36.93
N THR A 13 -64.44 42.76 38.04
CA THR A 13 -63.48 43.47 38.92
C THR A 13 -62.05 43.31 38.33
N TRP A 14 -61.22 44.33 38.60
CA TRP A 14 -59.79 44.27 38.18
C TRP A 14 -59.09 43.04 38.68
N THR A 15 -59.40 42.53 39.81
CA THR A 15 -58.87 41.23 40.35
C THR A 15 -59.29 40.05 39.50
N ALA A 16 -60.52 39.99 39.01
CA ALA A 16 -60.98 38.94 38.13
C ALA A 16 -60.28 38.95 36.79
N ILE A 17 -60.04 40.15 36.24
CA ILE A 17 -59.29 40.34 34.95
C ILE A 17 -57.86 39.85 35.09
N ILE A 18 -57.18 40.18 36.21
CA ILE A 18 -55.81 39.68 36.49
C ILE A 18 -55.79 38.18 36.59
N ILE A 19 -56.77 37.56 37.27
CA ILE A 19 -56.90 36.10 37.39
C ILE A 19 -57.07 35.44 35.98
N TYR A 20 -57.93 36.07 35.11
CA TYR A 20 -58.10 35.55 33.74
C TYR A 20 -56.84 35.66 32.91
N ILE A 21 -56.04 36.73 33.02
CA ILE A 21 -54.77 36.89 32.32
C ILE A 21 -53.77 35.81 32.80
N ILE A 22 -53.67 35.60 34.14
CA ILE A 22 -52.79 34.60 34.69
C ILE A 22 -53.20 33.20 34.21
N LEU A 23 -54.50 32.90 34.15
CA LEU A 23 -55.03 31.62 33.72
C LEU A 23 -54.74 31.37 32.21
N ILE A 24 -54.91 32.42 31.40
CA ILE A 24 -54.57 32.34 29.97
C ILE A 24 -53.07 32.11 29.76
N VAL A 25 -52.21 32.86 30.52
CA VAL A 25 -50.76 32.65 30.44
C VAL A 25 -50.39 31.23 30.88
N PHE A 26 -50.99 30.76 31.95
CA PHE A 26 -50.77 29.38 32.42
C PHE A 26 -51.18 28.34 31.37
N ILE A 27 -52.33 28.47 30.73
CA ILE A 27 -52.79 27.59 29.64
C ILE A 27 -51.83 27.61 28.48
N ILE A 28 -51.34 28.81 28.09
CA ILE A 28 -50.33 28.94 26.99
C ILE A 28 -49.04 28.22 27.38
N LEU A 29 -48.52 28.37 28.56
CA LEU A 29 -47.29 27.72 29.03
C LEU A 29 -47.46 26.18 29.06
N VAL A 30 -48.57 25.67 29.60
CA VAL A 30 -48.88 24.26 29.61
C VAL A 30 -49.00 23.69 28.21
N PHE A 31 -49.69 24.42 27.28
CA PHE A 31 -49.82 24.02 25.91
C PHE A 31 -48.47 23.99 25.17
N ASN A 32 -47.62 25.02 25.37
CA ASN A 32 -46.30 25.06 24.77
C ASN A 32 -45.40 23.97 25.30
N ASN A 33 -45.39 23.69 26.60
CA ASN A 33 -44.65 22.56 27.19
C ASN A 33 -45.13 21.20 26.65
N TRP A 34 -46.44 21.01 26.59
CA TRP A 34 -47.05 19.78 26.04
C TRP A 34 -46.67 19.59 24.54
N ARG A 35 -46.76 20.67 23.78
CA ARG A 35 -46.35 20.69 22.35
C ARG A 35 -44.87 20.37 22.17
N SER A 36 -44.00 20.99 22.97
CA SER A 36 -42.56 20.74 22.93
C SER A 36 -42.23 19.28 23.28
N TYR A 37 -42.86 18.74 24.31
CA TYR A 37 -42.69 17.34 24.71
C TYR A 37 -43.09 16.37 23.58
N PHE A 38 -44.22 16.61 22.91
CA PHE A 38 -44.63 15.75 21.78
C PHE A 38 -43.69 15.87 20.61
N PHE A 39 -43.23 17.09 20.26
CA PHE A 39 -42.25 17.29 19.19
C PHE A 39 -40.93 16.61 19.48
N GLU A 40 -40.43 16.70 20.70
CA GLU A 40 -39.17 16.06 21.10
C GLU A 40 -39.27 14.54 21.06
N LYS A 41 -40.38 13.98 21.51
CA LYS A 41 -40.66 12.54 21.45
C LYS A 41 -40.75 12.04 20.00
N GLU A 42 -41.39 12.78 19.12
CA GLU A 42 -41.53 12.41 17.71
C GLU A 42 -40.18 12.54 16.98
N LYS A 43 -39.41 13.60 17.27
CA LYS A 43 -38.04 13.79 16.77
C LYS A 43 -37.14 12.63 17.19
N ASN A 44 -37.10 12.28 18.47
CA ASN A 44 -36.28 11.19 18.98
C ASN A 44 -36.64 9.83 18.33
N LYS A 45 -37.95 9.62 18.06
CA LYS A 45 -38.42 8.42 17.37
C LYS A 45 -37.95 8.42 15.90
N LEU A 46 -38.00 9.57 15.24
CA LEU A 46 -37.55 9.70 13.85
C LEU A 46 -36.03 9.54 13.74
N ASP A 47 -35.28 10.17 14.64
CA ASP A 47 -33.82 10.07 14.70
C ASP A 47 -33.38 8.60 14.89
N LYS A 48 -34.08 7.86 15.77
CA LYS A 48 -33.80 6.43 15.96
C LYS A 48 -34.06 5.62 14.69
N ILE A 49 -35.18 5.86 14.00
CA ILE A 49 -35.50 5.18 12.73
C ILE A 49 -34.47 5.53 11.64
N ILE A 50 -34.05 6.81 11.58
CA ILE A 50 -33.02 7.24 10.61
C ILE A 50 -31.71 6.52 10.91
N THR A 51 -31.27 6.46 12.18
CA THR A 51 -30.05 5.77 12.56
C THR A 51 -30.09 4.29 12.21
N GLU A 52 -31.18 3.58 12.59
CA GLU A 52 -31.37 2.16 12.25
C GLU A 52 -31.36 1.92 10.74
N LYS A 53 -32.08 2.76 9.97
CA LYS A 53 -32.11 2.64 8.50
C LYS A 53 -30.78 2.96 7.85
N THR A 54 -30.03 3.93 8.40
CA THR A 54 -28.70 4.28 7.90
C THR A 54 -27.71 3.14 8.14
N GLU A 55 -27.74 2.54 9.34
CA GLU A 55 -26.91 1.37 9.66
C GLU A 55 -27.23 0.17 8.74
N ASP A 56 -28.52 -0.11 8.51
CA ASP A 56 -28.93 -1.17 7.59
C ASP A 56 -28.47 -0.92 6.16
N LEU A 57 -28.59 0.32 5.68
CA LEU A 57 -28.12 0.69 4.35
C LEU A 57 -26.60 0.57 4.21
N VAL A 58 -25.84 0.97 5.24
CA VAL A 58 -24.39 0.79 5.27
C VAL A 58 -24.03 -0.70 5.17
N LYS A 59 -24.66 -1.54 6.00
CA LYS A 59 -24.42 -3.00 5.97
C LYS A 59 -24.78 -3.63 4.62
N GLN A 60 -25.91 -3.22 4.01
CA GLN A 60 -26.30 -3.72 2.69
C GLN A 60 -25.33 -3.28 1.61
N LYS A 61 -24.87 -2.02 1.68
CA LYS A 61 -23.86 -1.48 0.76
C LYS A 61 -22.54 -2.26 0.89
N GLU A 62 -22.05 -2.47 2.11
CA GLU A 62 -20.82 -3.22 2.37
C GLU A 62 -20.92 -4.67 1.85
N ARG A 63 -22.05 -5.35 2.09
CA ARG A 63 -22.29 -6.70 1.54
C ARG A 63 -22.30 -6.71 0.01
N ALA A 64 -22.98 -5.74 -0.60
CA ALA A 64 -23.00 -5.63 -2.06
C ALA A 64 -21.60 -5.36 -2.63
N GLU A 65 -20.81 -4.50 -1.97
CA GLU A 65 -19.43 -4.22 -2.35
C GLU A 65 -18.52 -5.44 -2.21
N GLN A 66 -18.66 -6.21 -1.13
CA GLN A 66 -17.94 -7.47 -0.95
C GLN A 66 -18.27 -8.47 -2.06
N LEU A 67 -19.55 -8.67 -2.37
CA LEU A 67 -19.97 -9.58 -3.44
C LEU A 67 -19.39 -9.18 -4.82
N VAL A 68 -19.36 -7.89 -5.13
CA VAL A 68 -18.76 -7.41 -6.38
C VAL A 68 -17.23 -7.57 -6.35
N SER A 69 -16.58 -7.32 -5.22
CA SER A 69 -15.14 -7.49 -5.06
C SER A 69 -14.67 -8.95 -5.10
N ASN A 70 -15.56 -9.90 -4.84
CA ASN A 70 -15.29 -11.34 -5.02
C ASN A 70 -15.29 -11.77 -6.50
N ILE A 71 -15.86 -10.93 -7.39
CA ILE A 71 -15.97 -11.24 -8.83
C ILE A 71 -14.98 -10.40 -9.66
N LEU A 72 -14.70 -9.18 -9.22
CA LEU A 72 -13.88 -8.20 -9.95
C LEU A 72 -12.79 -7.63 -9.04
N PRO A 73 -11.59 -7.37 -9.56
CA PRO A 73 -10.54 -6.72 -8.78
C PRO A 73 -11.00 -5.36 -8.21
N ARG A 74 -10.67 -5.07 -6.96
CA ARG A 74 -11.11 -3.85 -6.24
C ARG A 74 -10.89 -2.56 -7.03
N GLN A 75 -9.71 -2.40 -7.63
CA GLN A 75 -9.38 -1.23 -8.45
C GLN A 75 -10.32 -1.08 -9.65
N THR A 76 -10.72 -2.19 -10.25
CA THR A 76 -11.66 -2.23 -11.38
C THR A 76 -13.08 -1.88 -10.94
N VAL A 77 -13.48 -2.29 -9.73
CA VAL A 77 -14.76 -1.91 -9.12
C VAL A 77 -14.84 -0.41 -8.87
N GLU A 78 -13.75 0.20 -8.37
CA GLU A 78 -13.67 1.65 -8.14
C GLU A 78 -13.77 2.44 -9.46
N GLU A 79 -13.11 1.98 -10.53
CA GLU A 79 -13.25 2.58 -11.86
C GLU A 79 -14.69 2.48 -12.39
N LEU A 80 -15.36 1.33 -12.23
CA LEU A 80 -16.75 1.16 -12.61
C LEU A 80 -17.69 2.09 -11.84
N LYS A 81 -17.47 2.24 -10.52
CA LYS A 81 -18.28 3.14 -9.69
C LYS A 81 -18.09 4.61 -10.06
N SER A 82 -16.85 5.02 -10.33
CA SER A 82 -16.52 6.43 -10.59
C SER A 82 -16.83 6.88 -12.03
N MET A 83 -16.61 6.00 -13.02
CA MET A 83 -16.67 6.35 -14.44
C MET A 83 -17.77 5.61 -15.21
N GLY A 84 -18.51 4.69 -14.57
CA GLY A 84 -19.51 3.84 -15.22
C GLY A 84 -18.94 2.80 -16.20
N ARG A 85 -17.62 2.76 -16.34
CA ARG A 85 -16.87 1.81 -17.19
C ARG A 85 -15.49 1.56 -16.62
N ALA A 86 -14.96 0.35 -16.79
CA ALA A 86 -13.56 0.04 -16.50
C ALA A 86 -12.72 0.15 -17.78
N SER A 87 -11.54 0.74 -17.65
CA SER A 87 -10.59 0.90 -18.75
C SER A 87 -9.84 -0.40 -19.02
N ARG A 88 -9.56 -0.68 -20.30
CA ARG A 88 -8.61 -1.73 -20.67
C ARG A 88 -7.19 -1.19 -20.51
N LYS A 89 -6.35 -1.92 -19.78
CA LYS A 89 -4.97 -1.51 -19.50
C LYS A 89 -3.98 -2.48 -20.11
N LYS A 90 -2.90 -1.96 -20.69
CA LYS A 90 -1.77 -2.75 -21.17
C LYS A 90 -0.73 -2.84 -20.06
N TYR A 91 -0.34 -4.05 -19.71
CA TYR A 91 0.70 -4.37 -18.76
C TYR A 91 1.89 -4.97 -19.50
N LYS A 92 3.09 -4.50 -19.20
CA LYS A 92 4.31 -4.92 -19.90
C LYS A 92 4.90 -6.22 -19.37
N MET A 93 4.73 -6.47 -18.08
CA MET A 93 5.30 -7.61 -17.38
C MET A 93 4.25 -8.22 -16.44
N VAL A 94 3.66 -9.31 -16.89
CA VAL A 94 2.66 -10.08 -16.16
C VAL A 94 3.05 -11.54 -16.26
N THR A 95 3.06 -12.22 -15.14
CA THR A 95 3.36 -13.65 -15.09
C THR A 95 2.06 -14.42 -14.98
N VAL A 96 1.79 -15.23 -15.99
CA VAL A 96 0.57 -16.04 -16.10
C VAL A 96 0.89 -17.49 -15.77
N LEU A 97 0.09 -18.08 -14.89
CA LEU A 97 0.12 -19.48 -14.52
C LEU A 97 -1.15 -20.17 -15.01
N PHE A 98 -0.96 -21.32 -15.62
CA PHE A 98 -1.99 -22.32 -15.84
C PHE A 98 -1.65 -23.58 -15.07
N SER A 99 -2.64 -24.19 -14.43
CA SER A 99 -2.55 -25.57 -13.97
C SER A 99 -3.73 -26.37 -14.50
N ASP A 100 -3.53 -27.65 -14.74
CA ASP A 100 -4.51 -28.56 -15.31
C ASP A 100 -4.34 -29.97 -14.72
N ILE A 101 -5.44 -30.67 -14.49
CA ILE A 101 -5.44 -32.02 -13.90
C ILE A 101 -5.21 -33.04 -15.00
N GLN A 102 -4.22 -33.89 -14.80
CA GLN A 102 -3.92 -34.90 -15.80
C GLN A 102 -5.05 -35.93 -15.92
N GLU A 103 -5.41 -36.28 -17.17
CA GLU A 103 -6.47 -37.24 -17.49
C GLU A 103 -7.83 -36.96 -16.82
N PHE A 104 -8.16 -35.68 -16.55
CA PHE A 104 -9.41 -35.28 -15.89
C PHE A 104 -10.65 -35.89 -16.57
N THR A 105 -10.70 -35.90 -17.89
CA THR A 105 -11.84 -36.49 -18.64
C THR A 105 -12.05 -37.96 -18.23
N ARG A 106 -10.97 -38.75 -18.07
CA ARG A 106 -11.08 -40.15 -17.65
C ARG A 106 -11.53 -40.26 -16.19
N ILE A 107 -11.06 -39.37 -15.32
CA ILE A 107 -11.50 -39.29 -13.91
C ILE A 107 -13.00 -38.97 -13.86
N ALA A 108 -13.44 -37.97 -14.60
CA ALA A 108 -14.84 -37.54 -14.66
C ALA A 108 -15.78 -38.61 -15.17
N ASP A 109 -15.32 -39.51 -16.11
CA ASP A 109 -16.11 -40.61 -16.62
C ASP A 109 -16.34 -41.74 -15.59
N THR A 110 -15.47 -41.84 -14.57
CA THR A 110 -15.50 -42.93 -13.59
C THR A 110 -15.97 -42.51 -12.20
N MET A 111 -15.95 -41.25 -11.87
CA MET A 111 -16.28 -40.70 -10.55
C MET A 111 -17.72 -40.18 -10.48
N ASN A 112 -18.32 -40.24 -9.29
CA ASN A 112 -19.61 -39.60 -9.05
C ASN A 112 -19.46 -38.07 -9.22
N PRO A 113 -20.38 -37.38 -9.95
CA PRO A 113 -20.29 -35.95 -10.21
C PRO A 113 -20.17 -35.07 -8.96
N ASP A 114 -20.88 -35.38 -7.87
CA ASP A 114 -20.82 -34.61 -6.63
C ASP A 114 -19.44 -34.76 -5.96
N GLN A 115 -18.92 -35.99 -5.90
CA GLN A 115 -17.58 -36.27 -5.38
C GLN A 115 -16.49 -35.63 -6.25
N LEU A 116 -16.67 -35.64 -7.58
CA LEU A 116 -15.72 -34.97 -8.49
C LEU A 116 -15.64 -33.47 -8.21
N LEU A 117 -16.78 -32.81 -7.99
CA LEU A 117 -16.81 -31.39 -7.68
C LEU A 117 -16.23 -31.09 -6.30
N ASP A 118 -16.53 -31.91 -5.28
CA ASP A 118 -15.98 -31.74 -3.93
C ASP A 118 -14.44 -31.86 -3.93
N GLU A 119 -13.91 -32.84 -4.67
CA GLU A 119 -12.45 -33.00 -4.81
C GLU A 119 -11.82 -31.84 -5.59
N LEU A 120 -12.44 -31.37 -6.68
CA LEU A 120 -11.97 -30.24 -7.46
C LEU A 120 -11.95 -28.96 -6.61
N ASP A 121 -12.99 -28.73 -5.82
CA ASP A 121 -13.08 -27.59 -4.92
C ASP A 121 -12.00 -27.63 -3.83
N LYS A 122 -11.66 -28.81 -3.29
CA LYS A 122 -10.57 -28.98 -2.33
C LYS A 122 -9.22 -28.47 -2.88
N TYR A 123 -8.89 -28.78 -4.14
CA TYR A 123 -7.67 -28.31 -4.81
C TYR A 123 -7.73 -26.78 -5.03
N PHE A 124 -8.83 -26.30 -5.61
CA PHE A 124 -8.94 -24.89 -5.99
C PHE A 124 -9.03 -23.96 -4.79
N LEU A 125 -9.70 -24.35 -3.69
CA LEU A 125 -9.71 -23.59 -2.45
C LEU A 125 -8.30 -23.43 -1.86
N HIS A 126 -7.48 -24.49 -1.93
CA HIS A 126 -6.09 -24.36 -1.51
C HIS A 126 -5.31 -23.42 -2.42
N PHE A 127 -5.45 -23.57 -3.75
CA PHE A 127 -4.80 -22.68 -4.72
C PHE A 127 -5.22 -21.24 -4.54
N ASP A 128 -6.52 -20.97 -4.29
CA ASP A 128 -7.05 -19.66 -3.96
C ASP A 128 -6.36 -19.07 -2.73
N SER A 129 -6.18 -19.87 -1.67
CA SER A 129 -5.50 -19.39 -0.46
C SER A 129 -4.03 -19.04 -0.68
N VAL A 130 -3.34 -19.76 -1.58
CA VAL A 130 -1.94 -19.51 -1.93
C VAL A 130 -1.81 -18.22 -2.75
N VAL A 131 -2.64 -18.04 -3.77
CA VAL A 131 -2.57 -16.86 -4.65
C VAL A 131 -2.99 -15.59 -3.93
N GLU A 132 -3.98 -15.66 -3.03
CA GLU A 132 -4.42 -14.53 -2.21
C GLU A 132 -3.29 -14.02 -1.29
N LYS A 133 -2.58 -14.93 -0.60
CA LYS A 133 -1.45 -14.58 0.27
C LYS A 133 -0.31 -13.88 -0.46
N LEU A 134 -0.12 -14.18 -1.75
CA LEU A 134 0.95 -13.63 -2.59
C LEU A 134 0.50 -12.47 -3.47
N ASN A 135 -0.72 -11.94 -3.27
CA ASN A 135 -1.32 -10.87 -4.09
C ASN A 135 -1.31 -11.19 -5.60
N ILE A 136 -1.60 -12.45 -5.94
CA ILE A 136 -1.76 -12.92 -7.31
C ILE A 136 -3.26 -12.94 -7.63
N GLU A 137 -3.65 -12.43 -8.78
CA GLU A 137 -5.06 -12.35 -9.19
C GLU A 137 -5.51 -13.69 -9.80
N LYS A 138 -6.52 -14.32 -9.20
CA LYS A 138 -7.23 -15.43 -9.86
C LYS A 138 -8.04 -14.86 -11.02
N ILE A 139 -7.81 -15.37 -12.22
CA ILE A 139 -8.53 -14.91 -13.41
C ILE A 139 -9.81 -15.70 -13.60
N LYS A 140 -9.70 -17.03 -13.70
CA LYS A 140 -10.83 -17.94 -13.91
C LYS A 140 -10.41 -19.39 -13.78
N THR A 141 -11.40 -20.26 -13.68
CA THR A 141 -11.27 -21.69 -13.96
C THR A 141 -11.88 -22.03 -15.32
N ILE A 142 -11.32 -22.98 -16.04
CA ILE A 142 -11.80 -23.43 -17.35
C ILE A 142 -11.87 -24.97 -17.27
N GLY A 143 -13.04 -25.50 -16.84
CA GLY A 143 -13.13 -26.92 -16.47
C GLY A 143 -12.25 -27.23 -15.28
N ASP A 144 -11.30 -28.12 -15.47
CA ASP A 144 -10.27 -28.52 -14.49
C ASP A 144 -9.00 -27.68 -14.54
N ALA A 145 -8.92 -26.71 -15.45
CA ALA A 145 -7.79 -25.80 -15.52
C ALA A 145 -7.99 -24.59 -14.61
N TYR A 146 -6.98 -24.25 -13.81
CA TYR A 146 -6.91 -23.06 -12.97
C TYR A 146 -5.98 -22.03 -13.59
N MET A 147 -6.44 -20.78 -13.69
CA MET A 147 -5.67 -19.68 -14.28
C MET A 147 -5.55 -18.52 -13.32
N CYS A 148 -4.32 -18.10 -13.05
CA CYS A 148 -4.03 -16.90 -12.27
C CYS A 148 -2.90 -16.07 -12.89
N ALA A 149 -2.73 -14.82 -12.45
CA ALA A 149 -1.72 -13.93 -12.98
C ALA A 149 -1.20 -12.94 -11.93
N GLY A 150 0.10 -12.77 -11.86
CA GLY A 150 0.79 -11.78 -11.03
C GLY A 150 1.12 -10.52 -11.84
N GLY A 151 1.17 -9.35 -11.16
CA GLY A 151 1.45 -8.07 -11.79
C GLY A 151 0.23 -7.34 -12.33
N ILE A 152 -0.96 -7.79 -11.98
CA ILE A 152 -2.27 -7.20 -12.26
C ILE A 152 -3.19 -7.39 -11.04
N PRO A 153 -4.18 -6.52 -10.83
CA PRO A 153 -4.41 -5.22 -11.45
C PRO A 153 -3.36 -4.18 -11.05
N GLN A 154 -2.60 -4.44 -10.00
CA GLN A 154 -1.47 -3.62 -9.57
C GLN A 154 -0.18 -4.19 -10.15
N LYS A 155 0.62 -3.30 -10.75
CA LYS A 155 1.96 -3.67 -11.21
C LYS A 155 2.85 -3.95 -10.00
N ASN A 156 3.63 -5.00 -10.06
CA ASN A 156 4.73 -5.23 -9.16
C ASN A 156 5.90 -5.91 -9.90
N ARG A 157 7.12 -5.64 -9.49
CA ARG A 157 8.33 -6.18 -10.12
C ARG A 157 8.64 -7.59 -9.67
N THR A 158 8.06 -8.04 -8.56
CA THR A 158 8.29 -9.38 -8.02
C THR A 158 7.32 -10.43 -8.55
N ASN A 159 6.34 -10.06 -9.38
CA ASN A 159 5.31 -11.00 -9.84
C ASN A 159 5.86 -12.30 -10.47
N PRO A 160 7.01 -12.33 -11.20
CA PRO A 160 7.55 -13.60 -11.69
C PRO A 160 7.99 -14.52 -10.54
N ILE A 161 8.58 -13.95 -9.49
CA ILE A 161 9.04 -14.68 -8.30
C ILE A 161 7.83 -15.17 -7.51
N ASP A 162 6.85 -14.31 -7.27
CA ASP A 162 5.63 -14.59 -6.50
C ASP A 162 4.83 -15.73 -7.16
N VAL A 163 4.65 -15.69 -8.49
CA VAL A 163 3.89 -16.71 -9.24
C VAL A 163 4.64 -18.05 -9.31
N VAL A 164 5.96 -18.04 -9.50
CA VAL A 164 6.74 -19.28 -9.46
C VAL A 164 6.73 -19.88 -8.06
N PHE A 165 6.83 -19.04 -7.03
CA PHE A 165 6.76 -19.49 -5.65
C PHE A 165 5.38 -20.08 -5.31
N SER A 166 4.28 -19.45 -5.79
CA SER A 166 2.93 -20.00 -5.61
C SER A 166 2.79 -21.39 -6.25
N ALA A 167 3.36 -21.60 -7.44
CA ALA A 167 3.36 -22.88 -8.11
C ALA A 167 4.11 -23.96 -7.31
N LEU A 168 5.23 -23.60 -6.66
CA LEU A 168 5.95 -24.52 -5.78
C LEU A 168 5.13 -24.89 -4.54
N GLN A 169 4.41 -23.92 -3.95
CA GLN A 169 3.53 -24.19 -2.81
C GLN A 169 2.35 -25.09 -3.22
N MET A 170 1.73 -24.85 -4.38
CA MET A 170 0.68 -25.71 -4.93
C MET A 170 1.20 -27.14 -5.14
N ARG A 171 2.38 -27.29 -5.74
CA ARG A 171 3.02 -28.61 -5.95
C ARG A 171 3.32 -29.31 -4.62
N HIS A 172 3.83 -28.58 -3.64
CA HIS A 172 4.14 -29.15 -2.31
C HIS A 172 2.88 -29.68 -1.63
N TYR A 173 1.80 -28.90 -1.63
CA TYR A 173 0.51 -29.33 -1.11
C TYR A 173 0.03 -30.63 -1.74
N LEU A 174 0.15 -30.76 -3.07
CA LEU A 174 -0.24 -31.99 -3.77
C LEU A 174 0.64 -33.18 -3.39
N ASN A 175 1.92 -32.95 -3.18
CA ASN A 175 2.83 -34.00 -2.71
C ASN A 175 2.51 -34.46 -1.28
N ASP A 176 2.21 -33.50 -0.39
CA ASP A 176 1.77 -33.79 0.99
C ASP A 176 0.45 -34.58 1.03
N LEU A 177 -0.47 -34.27 0.09
CA LEU A 177 -1.70 -35.03 -0.04
C LEU A 177 -1.41 -36.48 -0.47
N LYS A 178 -0.50 -36.68 -1.46
CA LYS A 178 -0.14 -38.02 -1.93
C LYS A 178 0.51 -38.92 -0.86
N GLU A 179 1.17 -38.32 0.13
CA GLU A 179 1.68 -39.06 1.28
C GLU A 179 0.57 -39.50 2.26
N LYS A 180 -0.59 -38.89 2.22
CA LYS A 180 -1.71 -39.11 3.15
C LYS A 180 -2.90 -39.84 2.52
N GLU A 181 -3.07 -39.74 1.22
CA GLU A 181 -4.23 -40.19 0.46
C GLU A 181 -3.76 -40.96 -0.79
N GLU A 182 -4.45 -42.09 -1.13
CA GLU A 182 -4.05 -42.93 -2.25
C GLU A 182 -4.47 -42.40 -3.63
N ASP A 183 -5.56 -41.63 -3.72
CA ASP A 183 -6.18 -41.22 -4.99
C ASP A 183 -6.02 -39.72 -5.28
N VAL A 184 -4.83 -39.16 -5.07
CA VAL A 184 -4.53 -37.74 -5.34
C VAL A 184 -4.21 -37.55 -6.83
N TRP A 185 -4.89 -36.57 -7.44
CA TRP A 185 -4.72 -36.27 -8.86
C TRP A 185 -3.40 -35.57 -9.17
N ASP A 186 -2.81 -35.94 -10.30
CA ASP A 186 -1.64 -35.26 -10.82
C ASP A 186 -2.00 -33.96 -11.52
N VAL A 187 -1.23 -32.91 -11.22
CA VAL A 187 -1.42 -31.58 -11.80
C VAL A 187 -0.17 -31.18 -12.59
N ARG A 188 -0.37 -30.64 -13.78
CA ARG A 188 0.66 -29.94 -14.56
C ARG A 188 0.57 -28.46 -14.31
N ILE A 189 1.71 -27.79 -14.17
CA ILE A 189 1.76 -26.34 -13.98
C ILE A 189 2.67 -25.73 -15.04
N GLY A 190 2.17 -24.70 -15.75
CA GLY A 190 2.93 -23.97 -16.76
C GLY A 190 2.91 -22.48 -16.53
N ILE A 191 4.07 -21.83 -16.65
CA ILE A 191 4.22 -20.40 -16.37
C ILE A 191 4.95 -19.67 -17.48
N HIS A 192 4.45 -18.50 -17.85
CA HIS A 192 5.13 -17.61 -18.77
C HIS A 192 4.94 -16.15 -18.38
N THR A 193 5.97 -15.34 -18.56
CA THR A 193 5.98 -13.90 -18.28
C THR A 193 6.05 -13.10 -19.58
N GLY A 194 5.18 -12.09 -19.72
CA GLY A 194 5.16 -11.21 -20.88
C GLY A 194 4.11 -10.12 -20.80
N SER A 195 3.81 -9.47 -21.92
CA SER A 195 2.82 -8.39 -21.96
C SER A 195 1.39 -8.92 -22.16
N VAL A 196 0.44 -8.32 -21.44
CA VAL A 196 -1.00 -8.60 -21.59
C VAL A 196 -1.82 -7.31 -21.67
N ILE A 197 -3.04 -7.45 -22.15
CA ILE A 197 -4.10 -6.46 -21.97
C ILE A 197 -5.07 -7.05 -20.95
N ALA A 198 -5.36 -6.35 -19.87
CA ALA A 198 -6.34 -6.74 -18.87
C ALA A 198 -7.53 -5.78 -18.89
N GLY A 199 -8.72 -6.28 -18.60
CA GLY A 199 -9.91 -5.44 -18.53
C GLY A 199 -11.19 -6.23 -18.44
N ILE A 200 -12.33 -5.50 -18.44
CA ILE A 200 -13.66 -6.09 -18.41
C ILE A 200 -14.22 -6.28 -19.81
N VAL A 201 -14.87 -7.41 -20.01
CA VAL A 201 -15.69 -7.72 -21.17
C VAL A 201 -17.13 -7.99 -20.75
N GLY A 202 -18.08 -7.62 -21.61
CA GLY A 202 -19.50 -7.73 -21.37
C GLY A 202 -20.14 -6.43 -20.88
N SER A 203 -21.45 -6.31 -21.05
CA SER A 203 -22.26 -5.17 -20.59
C SER A 203 -23.30 -5.56 -19.54
N LYS A 204 -23.75 -6.82 -19.56
CA LYS A 204 -24.72 -7.37 -18.60
C LYS A 204 -24.09 -8.37 -17.62
N LYS A 205 -23.13 -9.15 -18.11
CA LYS A 205 -22.31 -10.05 -17.30
C LYS A 205 -20.86 -9.56 -17.46
N TYR A 206 -20.35 -8.91 -16.45
CA TYR A 206 -18.97 -8.46 -16.42
C TYR A 206 -18.05 -9.63 -16.12
N THR A 207 -17.02 -9.78 -16.95
CA THR A 207 -15.94 -10.75 -16.72
C THR A 207 -14.62 -10.00 -16.83
N TYR A 208 -13.82 -10.04 -15.77
CA TYR A 208 -12.44 -9.58 -15.83
C TYR A 208 -11.60 -10.68 -16.47
N ASP A 209 -10.84 -10.33 -17.48
CA ASP A 209 -10.00 -11.30 -18.19
C ASP A 209 -8.72 -10.63 -18.72
N ILE A 210 -7.77 -11.46 -19.19
CA ILE A 210 -6.51 -11.03 -19.79
C ILE A 210 -6.34 -11.61 -21.18
N TRP A 211 -5.77 -10.80 -22.08
CA TRP A 211 -5.52 -11.18 -23.46
C TRP A 211 -4.10 -10.86 -23.87
N GLY A 212 -3.56 -11.69 -24.73
CA GLY A 212 -2.26 -11.52 -25.32
C GLY A 212 -1.57 -12.86 -25.61
N ASP A 213 -0.47 -12.77 -26.33
CA ASP A 213 0.36 -13.94 -26.66
C ASP A 213 0.92 -14.65 -25.42
N THR A 214 1.16 -13.88 -24.37
CA THR A 214 1.61 -14.36 -23.05
C THR A 214 0.68 -15.43 -22.48
N VAL A 215 -0.63 -15.25 -22.61
CA VAL A 215 -1.64 -16.20 -22.12
C VAL A 215 -1.55 -17.51 -22.91
N ASN A 216 -1.41 -17.43 -24.23
CA ASN A 216 -1.29 -18.60 -25.09
C ASN A 216 0.01 -19.39 -24.81
N ILE A 217 1.12 -18.68 -24.58
CA ILE A 217 2.40 -19.33 -24.26
C ILE A 217 2.33 -19.99 -22.87
N ALA A 218 1.75 -19.35 -21.86
CA ALA A 218 1.57 -19.93 -20.53
C ALA A 218 0.75 -21.24 -20.59
N SER A 219 -0.36 -21.25 -21.33
CA SER A 219 -1.13 -22.47 -21.57
C SER A 219 -0.31 -23.55 -22.29
N ARG A 220 0.61 -23.17 -23.20
CA ARG A 220 1.52 -24.13 -23.84
C ARG A 220 2.60 -24.65 -22.86
N MET A 221 3.08 -23.80 -21.93
CA MET A 221 3.99 -24.28 -20.88
C MET A 221 3.32 -25.35 -20.02
N GLU A 222 2.02 -25.18 -19.71
CA GLU A 222 1.24 -26.19 -18.98
C GLU A 222 1.09 -27.47 -19.80
N SER A 223 0.47 -27.40 -21.00
CA SER A 223 0.13 -28.58 -21.80
C SER A 223 1.35 -29.38 -22.28
N LEU A 224 2.50 -28.74 -22.40
CA LEU A 224 3.78 -29.39 -22.66
C LEU A 224 4.52 -29.75 -21.37
N GLY A 225 3.99 -29.44 -20.19
CA GLY A 225 4.56 -29.77 -18.89
C GLY A 225 4.58 -31.29 -18.60
N LYS A 226 5.17 -31.66 -17.47
CA LYS A 226 5.07 -33.00 -16.89
C LYS A 226 4.24 -32.93 -15.61
N PRO A 227 3.43 -33.93 -15.31
CA PRO A 227 2.72 -34.04 -14.05
C PRO A 227 3.66 -33.94 -12.84
N GLY A 228 3.24 -33.21 -11.82
CA GLY A 228 4.04 -32.96 -10.62
C GLY A 228 5.22 -32.00 -10.80
N GLU A 229 5.38 -31.41 -12.00
CA GLU A 229 6.48 -30.47 -12.27
C GLU A 229 5.94 -29.06 -12.61
N VAL A 230 6.72 -28.05 -12.26
CA VAL A 230 6.46 -26.65 -12.62
C VAL A 230 7.32 -26.31 -13.83
N ASN A 231 6.69 -26.14 -15.01
CA ASN A 231 7.35 -25.87 -16.28
C ASN A 231 7.30 -24.38 -16.62
N ILE A 232 8.46 -23.75 -16.82
CA ILE A 232 8.57 -22.31 -17.12
C ILE A 232 9.28 -22.06 -18.44
N SER A 233 8.94 -20.96 -19.10
CA SER A 233 9.63 -20.48 -20.30
C SER A 233 10.98 -19.83 -19.97
N GLU A 234 11.86 -19.71 -20.98
CA GLU A 234 13.14 -18.99 -20.87
C GLU A 234 12.97 -17.57 -20.33
N THR A 235 11.94 -16.82 -20.79
CA THR A 235 11.67 -15.47 -20.32
C THR A 235 11.40 -15.42 -18.81
N THR A 236 10.60 -16.38 -18.31
CA THR A 236 10.35 -16.48 -16.86
C THR A 236 11.60 -16.92 -16.13
N TYR A 237 12.34 -17.91 -16.65
CA TYR A 237 13.60 -18.39 -16.08
C TYR A 237 14.60 -17.24 -15.86
N ASP A 238 14.79 -16.38 -16.86
CA ASP A 238 15.74 -15.25 -16.75
C ASP A 238 15.39 -14.27 -15.62
N LEU A 239 14.10 -14.14 -15.28
CA LEU A 239 13.63 -13.28 -14.21
C LEU A 239 13.71 -13.92 -12.82
N VAL A 240 13.74 -15.26 -12.75
CA VAL A 240 13.65 -15.96 -11.46
C VAL A 240 14.88 -16.82 -11.11
N LYS A 241 15.82 -17.01 -12.03
CA LYS A 241 17.01 -17.86 -11.87
C LYS A 241 17.92 -17.52 -10.69
N GLU A 242 17.82 -16.30 -10.16
CA GLU A 242 18.56 -15.90 -8.96
C GLU A 242 18.01 -16.61 -7.72
N PHE A 243 16.70 -16.80 -7.64
CA PHE A 243 15.97 -17.30 -6.48
C PHE A 243 15.74 -18.80 -6.48
N PHE A 244 15.54 -19.39 -7.66
CA PHE A 244 15.10 -20.77 -7.79
C PHE A 244 16.17 -21.66 -8.46
N ASP A 245 16.20 -22.90 -8.01
CA ASP A 245 16.92 -23.97 -8.70
C ASP A 245 16.06 -24.47 -9.87
N CYS A 246 16.63 -24.41 -11.09
CA CYS A 246 15.92 -24.69 -12.32
C CYS A 246 16.72 -25.65 -13.18
N GLU A 247 16.09 -26.77 -13.58
CA GLU A 247 16.66 -27.76 -14.49
C GLU A 247 16.28 -27.43 -15.94
N PHE A 248 17.29 -27.34 -16.83
CA PHE A 248 17.04 -27.13 -18.25
C PHE A 248 16.41 -28.37 -18.86
N ARG A 249 15.16 -28.23 -19.34
CA ARG A 249 14.42 -29.33 -19.97
C ARG A 249 14.81 -29.59 -21.44
N GLY A 250 15.33 -28.54 -22.12
CA GLY A 250 15.62 -28.56 -23.54
C GLY A 250 14.80 -27.56 -24.36
N LYS A 251 14.97 -27.66 -25.68
CA LYS A 251 14.15 -26.90 -26.63
C LYS A 251 12.96 -27.77 -27.04
N VAL A 252 11.76 -27.21 -26.86
CA VAL A 252 10.51 -27.92 -27.14
C VAL A 252 9.74 -27.16 -28.23
N PRO A 253 9.25 -27.87 -29.27
CA PRO A 253 8.47 -27.22 -30.32
C PRO A 253 7.13 -26.71 -29.79
N VAL A 254 6.88 -25.40 -29.96
CA VAL A 254 5.64 -24.73 -29.57
C VAL A 254 4.90 -24.27 -30.82
N LYS A 255 3.65 -24.67 -30.97
CA LYS A 255 2.82 -24.35 -32.12
C LYS A 255 2.80 -22.85 -32.41
N TYR A 256 3.15 -22.43 -33.62
CA TYR A 256 3.29 -21.05 -34.11
C TYR A 256 4.42 -20.23 -33.48
N LYS A 257 5.32 -20.83 -32.66
CA LYS A 257 6.41 -20.12 -31.99
C LYS A 257 7.80 -20.70 -32.27
N GLY A 258 7.85 -21.86 -32.96
CA GLY A 258 9.10 -22.58 -33.16
C GLY A 258 9.57 -23.30 -31.90
N GLU A 259 10.87 -23.50 -31.75
CA GLU A 259 11.45 -24.11 -30.56
C GLU A 259 11.62 -23.09 -29.44
N MET A 260 11.12 -23.43 -28.27
CA MET A 260 11.28 -22.60 -27.05
C MET A 260 12.06 -23.41 -26.00
N LYS A 261 13.01 -22.75 -25.34
CA LYS A 261 13.69 -23.31 -24.18
C LYS A 261 12.74 -23.33 -22.99
N MET A 262 12.70 -24.45 -22.31
CA MET A 262 11.88 -24.68 -21.12
C MET A 262 12.73 -25.16 -19.95
N TYR A 263 12.26 -24.88 -18.74
CA TYR A 263 12.94 -25.24 -17.51
C TYR A 263 11.94 -25.79 -16.51
N PHE A 264 12.34 -26.79 -15.72
CA PHE A 264 11.59 -27.24 -14.55
C PHE A 264 12.12 -26.55 -13.31
N VAL A 265 11.22 -25.94 -12.52
CA VAL A 265 11.57 -25.35 -11.23
C VAL A 265 11.55 -26.43 -10.16
N LYS A 266 12.70 -26.69 -9.55
CA LYS A 266 12.84 -27.73 -8.52
C LYS A 266 12.52 -27.23 -7.13
N GLY A 267 12.93 -26.02 -6.79
CA GLY A 267 12.68 -25.39 -5.49
C GLY A 267 13.39 -24.05 -5.36
N LEU A 268 13.33 -23.46 -4.18
CA LEU A 268 14.19 -22.34 -3.81
C LEU A 268 15.65 -22.81 -3.75
N LYS A 269 16.58 -21.94 -4.12
CA LYS A 269 18.00 -22.20 -3.93
C LYS A 269 18.35 -22.37 -2.45
N PRO A 270 19.38 -23.17 -2.10
CA PRO A 270 19.75 -23.43 -0.71
C PRO A 270 19.96 -22.17 0.14
N GLN A 271 20.57 -21.10 -0.43
CA GLN A 271 20.78 -19.84 0.27
C GLN A 271 19.51 -19.06 0.59
N PHE A 272 18.39 -19.39 -0.05
CA PHE A 272 17.09 -18.72 0.11
C PHE A 272 16.03 -19.58 0.78
N SER A 273 16.37 -20.82 1.18
CA SER A 273 15.43 -21.69 1.87
C SER A 273 15.90 -22.07 3.27
N GLU A 274 14.95 -22.25 4.19
CA GLU A 274 15.22 -22.76 5.52
C GLU A 274 15.67 -24.22 5.45
N ASN A 275 16.72 -24.57 6.17
CA ASN A 275 17.26 -25.94 6.22
C ASN A 275 17.54 -26.58 4.85
N ASN A 276 17.64 -25.79 3.79
CA ASN A 276 17.77 -26.24 2.39
C ASN A 276 16.59 -27.12 1.92
N ASP A 277 15.39 -26.90 2.45
CA ASP A 277 14.19 -27.69 2.08
C ASP A 277 13.68 -27.35 0.67
N GLY A 278 14.13 -26.24 0.09
CA GLY A 278 13.74 -25.74 -1.24
C GLY A 278 12.33 -25.15 -1.33
N ILE A 279 11.62 -24.97 -0.21
CA ILE A 279 10.20 -24.57 -0.15
C ILE A 279 9.95 -23.44 0.82
N THR A 280 10.53 -23.50 2.02
CA THR A 280 10.34 -22.49 3.07
C THR A 280 11.32 -21.35 2.87
N PRO A 281 10.85 -20.12 2.55
CA PRO A 281 11.75 -19.00 2.33
C PRO A 281 12.37 -18.55 3.65
N ASN A 282 13.67 -18.27 3.64
CA ASN A 282 14.40 -17.74 4.77
C ASN A 282 14.41 -16.19 4.76
N LYS A 283 15.10 -15.61 5.76
CA LYS A 283 15.23 -14.14 5.90
C LYS A 283 15.88 -13.48 4.68
N ASP A 284 16.92 -14.10 4.11
CA ASP A 284 17.64 -13.54 2.95
C ASP A 284 16.76 -13.48 1.69
N PHE A 285 15.92 -14.48 1.48
CA PHE A 285 14.89 -14.44 0.43
C PHE A 285 13.97 -13.23 0.61
N MET A 286 13.46 -13.02 1.83
CA MET A 286 12.53 -11.93 2.10
C MET A 286 13.18 -10.55 1.92
N ILE A 287 14.40 -10.35 2.41
CA ILE A 287 15.14 -9.11 2.21
C ILE A 287 15.39 -8.84 0.73
N ARG A 288 15.83 -9.87 -0.01
CA ARG A 288 16.09 -9.74 -1.45
C ARG A 288 14.83 -9.40 -2.24
N LEU A 289 13.70 -10.01 -1.89
CA LEU A 289 12.39 -9.69 -2.46
C LEU A 289 11.96 -8.25 -2.14
N GLN A 290 12.14 -7.81 -0.90
CA GLN A 290 11.83 -6.43 -0.47
C GLN A 290 12.69 -5.40 -1.20
N LEU A 291 13.97 -5.69 -1.45
CA LEU A 291 14.84 -4.80 -2.24
C LEU A 291 14.31 -4.57 -3.66
N ILE A 292 13.75 -5.62 -4.30
CA ILE A 292 13.10 -5.46 -5.62
C ILE A 292 11.79 -4.66 -5.50
N ARG A 293 10.99 -4.91 -4.46
CA ARG A 293 9.74 -4.20 -4.19
C ARG A 293 9.94 -2.75 -3.79
N PHE A 294 11.13 -2.40 -3.28
CA PHE A 294 11.45 -1.02 -2.92
C PHE A 294 11.28 -0.07 -4.12
N ASP A 295 11.62 -0.49 -5.34
CA ASP A 295 11.40 0.33 -6.53
C ASP A 295 9.91 0.62 -6.80
N ASP A 296 9.02 -0.33 -6.48
CA ASP A 296 7.56 -0.13 -6.60
C ASP A 296 7.04 0.81 -5.50
N LEU A 297 7.60 0.69 -4.28
CA LEU A 297 7.32 1.58 -3.16
C LEU A 297 7.78 3.02 -3.45
N ASP A 298 8.99 3.17 -3.98
CA ASP A 298 9.55 4.47 -4.39
C ASP A 298 8.65 5.15 -5.42
N GLU A 299 8.27 4.44 -6.50
CA GLU A 299 7.35 4.95 -7.53
C GLU A 299 5.99 5.40 -6.93
N LEU A 300 5.46 4.64 -5.98
CA LEU A 300 4.21 4.96 -5.29
C LEU A 300 4.35 6.24 -4.45
N ILE A 301 5.38 6.32 -3.61
CA ILE A 301 5.57 7.44 -2.68
C ILE A 301 5.95 8.71 -3.44
N MET A 302 6.87 8.64 -4.41
CA MET A 302 7.22 9.78 -5.26
C MET A 302 5.99 10.32 -6.01
N THR A 303 5.11 9.46 -6.52
CA THR A 303 3.84 9.88 -7.14
C THR A 303 2.91 10.57 -6.13
N LYS A 304 2.86 10.10 -4.88
CA LYS A 304 2.05 10.73 -3.83
C LYS A 304 2.61 12.11 -3.45
N LEU A 305 3.92 12.23 -3.30
CA LEU A 305 4.60 13.50 -3.03
C LEU A 305 4.37 14.51 -4.17
N GLU A 306 4.57 14.10 -5.42
CA GLU A 306 4.37 14.95 -6.60
C GLU A 306 2.95 15.54 -6.67
N LYS A 307 1.94 14.74 -6.33
CA LYS A 307 0.52 15.16 -6.38
C LYS A 307 0.05 15.87 -5.12
N GLY A 308 0.65 15.58 -3.97
CA GLY A 308 0.14 15.99 -2.66
C GLY A 308 0.88 17.16 -2.03
N LEU A 309 2.15 17.39 -2.37
CA LEU A 309 2.91 18.49 -1.80
C LEU A 309 2.38 19.84 -2.27
N LEU A 310 2.27 20.78 -1.34
CA LEU A 310 1.90 22.16 -1.63
C LEU A 310 3.02 22.85 -2.42
N LYS A 311 2.66 23.66 -3.43
CA LYS A 311 3.61 24.45 -4.24
C LYS A 311 4.41 25.49 -3.46
N THR A 312 4.04 25.74 -2.21
CA THR A 312 4.72 26.65 -1.27
C THR A 312 5.81 25.93 -0.45
N LEU A 313 6.00 24.64 -0.64
CA LEU A 313 7.11 23.86 -0.09
C LEU A 313 8.27 23.93 -1.09
N TYR A 314 9.15 24.90 -0.89
CA TYR A 314 10.27 25.16 -1.83
C TYR A 314 11.50 24.32 -1.50
N TYR A 315 11.70 23.99 -0.21
CA TYR A 315 12.79 23.18 0.29
C TYR A 315 12.36 21.72 0.46
N HIS A 316 11.24 21.48 1.18
CA HIS A 316 10.69 20.13 1.38
C HIS A 316 9.92 19.69 0.13
N ASP A 317 10.64 19.63 -0.99
CA ASP A 317 10.16 19.22 -2.32
C ASP A 317 10.65 17.80 -2.66
N LEU A 318 10.21 17.27 -3.82
CA LEU A 318 10.67 15.97 -4.31
C LEU A 318 12.19 15.84 -4.40
N LYS A 319 12.86 16.96 -4.72
CA LYS A 319 14.32 16.96 -4.85
C LYS A 319 15.00 16.70 -3.50
N HIS A 320 14.48 17.29 -2.43
CA HIS A 320 14.99 17.03 -1.07
C HIS A 320 14.87 15.54 -0.72
N THR A 321 13.70 14.93 -0.91
CA THR A 321 13.52 13.50 -0.65
C THR A 321 14.51 12.63 -1.46
N ILE A 322 14.70 12.94 -2.76
CA ILE A 322 15.68 12.23 -3.60
C ILE A 322 17.11 12.44 -3.09
N ASP A 323 17.46 13.66 -2.70
CA ASP A 323 18.78 14.00 -2.16
C ASP A 323 19.03 13.18 -0.88
N VAL A 324 18.09 13.14 0.07
CA VAL A 324 18.20 12.36 1.32
C VAL A 324 18.32 10.85 1.03
N CYS A 325 17.49 10.29 0.17
CA CYS A 325 17.58 8.88 -0.25
C CYS A 325 18.95 8.56 -0.85
N THR A 326 19.50 9.48 -1.66
CA THR A 326 20.83 9.31 -2.25
C THR A 326 21.92 9.35 -1.18
N GLN A 327 21.84 10.28 -0.22
CA GLN A 327 22.85 10.44 0.81
C GLN A 327 22.84 9.29 1.81
N VAL A 328 21.67 8.76 2.22
CA VAL A 328 21.64 7.55 3.07
C VAL A 328 22.31 6.35 2.38
N GLU A 329 22.16 6.22 1.07
CA GLU A 329 22.83 5.13 0.33
C GLU A 329 24.34 5.33 0.29
N ILE A 330 24.82 6.55 0.06
CA ILE A 330 26.27 6.88 0.03
C ILE A 330 26.88 6.67 1.42
N ILE A 331 26.31 7.29 2.46
CA ILE A 331 26.83 7.22 3.83
C ILE A 331 26.75 5.78 4.33
N GLY A 332 25.60 5.11 4.16
CA GLY A 332 25.39 3.73 4.60
C GLY A 332 26.38 2.74 3.97
N ARG A 333 26.71 2.89 2.68
CA ARG A 333 27.74 2.07 2.03
C ARG A 333 29.14 2.36 2.61
N MET A 334 29.45 3.60 2.91
CA MET A 334 30.73 3.98 3.52
C MET A 334 30.86 3.50 4.97
N GLU A 335 29.75 3.44 5.70
CA GLU A 335 29.67 2.91 7.07
C GLU A 335 29.43 1.38 7.09
N HIS A 336 29.43 0.71 5.93
CA HIS A 336 29.34 -0.74 5.77
C HIS A 336 28.06 -1.37 6.37
N VAL A 337 26.92 -0.70 6.29
CA VAL A 337 25.64 -1.28 6.75
C VAL A 337 25.26 -2.49 5.90
N SER A 338 24.53 -3.42 6.51
CA SER A 338 24.00 -4.61 5.82
C SER A 338 22.92 -4.25 4.78
N GLU A 339 22.54 -5.20 3.91
CA GLU A 339 21.47 -5.00 2.93
C GLU A 339 20.12 -4.70 3.60
N GLU A 340 19.82 -5.34 4.72
CA GLU A 340 18.61 -5.07 5.49
C GLU A 340 18.61 -3.67 6.08
N GLU A 341 19.70 -3.27 6.73
CA GLU A 341 19.86 -1.94 7.29
C GLU A 341 19.78 -0.85 6.21
N MET A 342 20.37 -1.10 5.04
CA MET A 342 20.24 -0.21 3.88
C MET A 342 18.79 -0.08 3.40
N LEU A 343 18.04 -1.19 3.37
CA LEU A 343 16.62 -1.18 3.03
C LEU A 343 15.83 -0.33 4.03
N LEU A 344 16.05 -0.50 5.33
CA LEU A 344 15.40 0.29 6.38
C LEU A 344 15.71 1.79 6.24
N LEU A 345 16.97 2.13 6.03
CA LEU A 345 17.43 3.51 5.83
C LEU A 345 16.80 4.17 4.60
N LYS A 346 16.83 3.50 3.45
CA LYS A 346 16.25 4.02 2.21
C LYS A 346 14.74 4.20 2.36
N THR A 347 14.07 3.25 3.02
CA THR A 347 12.63 3.33 3.28
C THR A 347 12.31 4.49 4.22
N ALA A 348 13.06 4.67 5.30
CA ALA A 348 12.87 5.79 6.21
C ALA A 348 13.11 7.15 5.52
N ALA A 349 14.17 7.25 4.71
CA ALA A 349 14.46 8.45 3.93
C ALA A 349 13.35 8.78 2.91
N LEU A 350 12.72 7.75 2.32
CA LEU A 350 11.61 7.93 1.41
C LEU A 350 10.35 8.50 2.10
N PHE A 351 10.16 8.16 3.38
CA PHE A 351 8.96 8.54 4.15
C PHE A 351 9.15 9.75 5.06
N HIS A 352 10.38 10.20 5.39
CA HIS A 352 10.62 11.17 6.46
C HIS A 352 9.80 12.46 6.33
N ASP A 353 9.65 12.96 5.12
CA ASP A 353 8.92 14.21 4.80
C ASP A 353 7.53 14.00 4.20
N THR A 354 7.05 12.75 4.06
CA THR A 354 5.74 12.47 3.45
C THR A 354 4.60 13.09 4.23
N GLY A 355 4.79 13.37 5.52
CA GLY A 355 3.79 14.03 6.34
C GLY A 355 3.41 15.44 5.88
N PHE A 356 4.27 16.14 5.14
CA PHE A 356 3.97 17.44 4.54
C PHE A 356 2.80 17.42 3.54
N ILE A 357 2.43 16.26 3.02
CA ILE A 357 1.20 16.09 2.22
C ILE A 357 -0.05 16.39 3.06
N ILE A 358 0.00 16.09 4.35
CA ILE A 358 -1.13 16.18 5.28
C ILE A 358 -1.07 17.49 6.07
N GLY A 359 0.10 17.84 6.59
CA GLY A 359 0.28 19.04 7.43
C GLY A 359 1.73 19.43 7.58
N TYR A 360 1.96 20.71 7.91
CA TYR A 360 3.32 21.23 8.10
C TYR A 360 3.87 20.94 9.49
N GLU A 361 3.03 21.04 10.51
CA GLU A 361 3.41 20.76 11.89
C GLU A 361 3.35 19.26 12.15
N ASP A 362 4.30 18.75 12.94
CA ASP A 362 4.44 17.33 13.28
C ASP A 362 4.45 16.38 12.06
N HIS A 363 5.06 16.83 10.96
CA HIS A 363 5.13 16.08 9.71
C HIS A 363 5.82 14.71 9.87
N GLU A 364 6.77 14.58 10.78
CA GLU A 364 7.42 13.30 11.09
C GLU A 364 6.40 12.29 11.63
N PHE A 365 5.52 12.72 12.54
CA PHE A 365 4.44 11.85 13.07
C PHE A 365 3.43 11.47 11.98
N LEU A 366 3.08 12.42 11.10
CA LEU A 366 2.19 12.17 9.97
C LEU A 366 2.84 11.23 8.94
N GLY A 367 4.14 11.35 8.71
CA GLY A 367 4.94 10.43 7.88
C GLY A 367 4.97 9.02 8.45
N ILE A 368 5.17 8.88 9.75
CA ILE A 368 5.09 7.60 10.48
C ILE A 368 3.73 6.93 10.29
N LYS A 369 2.64 7.69 10.41
CA LYS A 369 1.29 7.15 10.18
C LYS A 369 1.15 6.62 8.77
N MET A 370 1.62 7.38 7.77
CA MET A 370 1.59 6.95 6.37
C MET A 370 2.45 5.71 6.12
N ALA A 371 3.62 5.61 6.74
CA ALA A 371 4.49 4.44 6.67
C ALA A 371 3.79 3.19 7.23
N ARG A 372 3.16 3.29 8.41
CA ARG A 372 2.41 2.18 9.02
C ARG A 372 1.23 1.69 8.17
N ASP A 373 0.58 2.57 7.44
CA ASP A 373 -0.56 2.23 6.58
C ASP A 373 -0.10 1.56 5.25
N ILE A 374 1.08 1.91 4.74
CA ILE A 374 1.54 1.48 3.41
C ILE A 374 2.49 0.28 3.48
N LEU A 375 3.45 0.26 4.39
CA LEU A 375 4.53 -0.73 4.41
C LEU A 375 4.07 -2.21 4.56
N PRO A 376 2.97 -2.53 5.28
CA PRO A 376 2.46 -3.90 5.32
C PRO A 376 2.11 -4.46 3.93
N GLN A 377 1.67 -3.62 3.00
CA GLN A 377 1.34 -4.01 1.62
C GLN A 377 2.58 -4.39 0.80
N PHE A 378 3.77 -3.99 1.24
CA PHE A 378 5.08 -4.31 0.65
C PHE A 378 5.84 -5.39 1.42
N SER A 379 5.14 -6.12 2.30
CA SER A 379 5.67 -7.25 3.07
C SER A 379 6.79 -6.87 4.05
N TYR A 380 6.77 -5.64 4.59
CA TYR A 380 7.61 -5.29 5.73
C TYR A 380 7.03 -5.91 7.01
N THR A 381 7.92 -6.45 7.84
CA THR A 381 7.55 -6.99 9.15
C THR A 381 7.26 -5.86 10.15
N GLU A 382 6.53 -6.17 11.24
CA GLU A 382 6.26 -5.19 12.30
C GLU A 382 7.54 -4.62 12.91
N ASP A 383 8.59 -5.44 13.07
CA ASP A 383 9.89 -5.00 13.59
C ASP A 383 10.58 -4.04 12.62
N GLN A 384 10.54 -4.33 11.31
CA GLN A 384 11.06 -3.44 10.27
C GLN A 384 10.28 -2.12 10.23
N ILE A 385 8.95 -2.18 10.28
CA ILE A 385 8.09 -0.98 10.31
C ILE A 385 8.40 -0.14 11.54
N LYS A 386 8.57 -0.76 12.71
CA LYS A 386 8.95 -0.06 13.93
C LYS A 386 10.31 0.64 13.76
N ALA A 387 11.32 -0.06 13.28
CA ALA A 387 12.65 0.51 13.04
C ALA A 387 12.60 1.70 12.06
N ILE A 388 11.84 1.58 10.97
CA ILE A 388 11.62 2.67 10.00
C ILE A 388 10.93 3.87 10.67
N CYS A 389 9.93 3.63 11.51
CA CYS A 389 9.24 4.69 12.24
C CYS A 389 10.19 5.42 13.22
N ASP A 390 11.05 4.69 13.91
CA ASP A 390 12.05 5.27 14.81
C ASP A 390 13.07 6.11 14.02
N LEU A 391 13.50 5.65 12.84
CA LEU A 391 14.37 6.39 11.92
C LEU A 391 13.71 7.66 11.36
N ILE A 392 12.41 7.64 11.06
CA ILE A 392 11.67 8.85 10.66
C ILE A 392 11.58 9.82 11.84
N TYR A 393 11.28 9.32 13.03
CA TYR A 393 11.09 10.19 14.19
C TYR A 393 12.37 10.94 14.60
N VAL A 394 13.55 10.31 14.48
CA VAL A 394 14.83 10.91 14.91
C VAL A 394 15.28 12.08 14.04
N THR A 395 14.72 12.27 12.82
CA THR A 395 15.00 13.45 11.97
C THR A 395 14.42 14.74 12.55
N LYS A 396 13.49 14.64 13.52
CA LYS A 396 12.93 15.81 14.21
C LYS A 396 14.01 16.63 14.91
N LEU A 397 14.06 17.92 14.60
CA LEU A 397 15.08 18.85 15.13
C LEU A 397 14.84 19.25 16.59
N PRO A 398 15.84 19.30 17.46
CA PRO A 398 17.23 18.87 17.24
C PRO A 398 17.35 17.34 17.30
N PRO A 399 18.05 16.70 16.34
CA PRO A 399 18.16 15.24 16.29
C PRO A 399 19.00 14.69 17.45
N GLN A 400 18.63 13.53 17.98
CA GLN A 400 19.32 12.85 19.08
C GLN A 400 19.52 11.36 18.76
N PRO A 401 20.33 11.02 17.75
CA PRO A 401 20.53 9.64 17.32
C PRO A 401 21.25 8.80 18.40
N GLN A 402 20.76 7.57 18.61
CA GLN A 402 21.26 6.64 19.60
C GLN A 402 22.09 5.48 19.00
N ASN A 403 21.95 5.24 17.69
CA ASN A 403 22.63 4.16 16.97
C ASN A 403 23.11 4.64 15.59
N LEU A 404 23.85 3.77 14.90
CA LEU A 404 24.46 4.10 13.61
C LEU A 404 23.42 4.45 12.52
N LEU A 405 22.30 3.73 12.43
CA LEU A 405 21.29 3.99 11.40
C LEU A 405 20.62 5.36 11.62
N GLU A 406 20.33 5.69 12.86
CA GLU A 406 19.81 7.01 13.23
C GLU A 406 20.80 8.13 12.93
N GLN A 407 22.10 7.89 13.16
CA GLN A 407 23.18 8.85 12.79
C GLN A 407 23.22 9.07 11.28
N ILE A 408 23.11 7.99 10.49
CA ILE A 408 23.17 8.06 9.03
C ILE A 408 22.01 8.88 8.46
N ILE A 409 20.78 8.63 8.91
CA ILE A 409 19.63 9.36 8.38
C ILE A 409 19.63 10.84 8.79
N CYS A 410 20.03 11.17 10.03
CA CYS A 410 20.17 12.55 10.47
C CYS A 410 21.24 13.31 9.67
N ASP A 411 22.38 12.66 9.40
CA ASP A 411 23.46 13.25 8.59
C ASP A 411 23.02 13.42 7.12
N ALA A 412 22.24 12.50 6.59
CA ALA A 412 21.73 12.55 5.23
C ALA A 412 20.70 13.68 5.03
N ASP A 413 19.81 13.87 5.98
CA ASP A 413 18.79 14.91 5.95
C ASP A 413 19.43 16.33 6.01
N LEU A 414 20.49 16.48 6.81
CA LEU A 414 21.23 17.73 6.97
C LEU A 414 22.48 17.82 6.09
N ASP A 415 22.67 16.92 5.12
CA ASP A 415 23.83 16.87 4.23
C ASP A 415 24.09 18.20 3.49
N TYR A 416 22.99 18.91 3.13
CA TYR A 416 23.09 20.17 2.39
C TYR A 416 23.92 21.25 3.09
N LEU A 417 24.04 21.20 4.42
CA LEU A 417 24.84 22.17 5.21
C LEU A 417 26.31 22.20 4.80
N GLY A 418 26.85 21.07 4.32
CA GLY A 418 28.24 20.97 3.85
C GLY A 418 28.36 20.83 2.34
N ARG A 419 27.32 21.11 1.55
CA ARG A 419 27.36 21.04 0.08
C ARG A 419 27.78 22.37 -0.54
N THR A 420 28.29 22.31 -1.74
CA THR A 420 28.69 23.52 -2.51
C THR A 420 27.50 24.37 -2.93
N ASP A 421 26.32 23.76 -3.06
CA ASP A 421 25.05 24.42 -3.39
C ASP A 421 24.23 24.85 -2.15
N PHE A 422 24.88 24.93 -0.98
CA PHE A 422 24.25 25.33 0.28
C PHE A 422 23.44 26.64 0.18
N ILE A 423 24.01 27.70 -0.40
CA ILE A 423 23.34 29.02 -0.48
C ILE A 423 22.03 28.96 -1.27
N PRO A 424 21.95 28.41 -2.50
CA PRO A 424 20.69 28.24 -3.20
C PRO A 424 19.66 27.39 -2.45
N VAL A 425 20.10 26.31 -1.79
CA VAL A 425 19.22 25.42 -1.01
C VAL A 425 18.68 26.15 0.22
N SER A 426 19.54 26.84 0.95
CA SER A 426 19.18 27.68 2.08
C SER A 426 18.16 28.78 1.72
N GLN A 427 18.28 29.41 0.54
CA GLN A 427 17.32 30.39 0.06
C GLN A 427 15.93 29.81 -0.19
N LYS A 428 15.83 28.56 -0.61
CA LYS A 428 14.53 27.85 -0.74
C LYS A 428 13.87 27.69 0.63
N LEU A 429 14.62 27.27 1.65
CA LEU A 429 14.11 27.10 3.02
C LEU A 429 13.71 28.45 3.62
N PHE A 430 14.53 29.49 3.41
CA PHE A 430 14.16 30.87 3.80
C PHE A 430 12.82 31.27 3.22
N ARG A 431 12.64 31.11 1.90
CA ARG A 431 11.40 31.47 1.21
C ARG A 431 10.18 30.72 1.77
N GLU A 432 10.35 29.42 2.05
CA GLU A 432 9.30 28.57 2.61
C GLU A 432 8.88 29.07 4.01
N LEU A 433 9.84 29.38 4.88
CA LEU A 433 9.61 29.87 6.24
C LEU A 433 9.05 31.31 6.24
N PHE A 434 9.50 32.16 5.31
CA PHE A 434 9.02 33.51 5.14
C PHE A 434 7.53 33.56 4.72
N GLU A 435 7.13 32.78 3.73
CA GLU A 435 5.72 32.69 3.30
C GLU A 435 4.80 32.13 4.40
N ARG A 436 5.36 31.38 5.35
CA ARG A 436 4.65 30.86 6.54
C ARG A 436 4.70 31.79 7.75
N ASN A 437 5.23 33.00 7.61
CA ASN A 437 5.40 33.98 8.69
C ASN A 437 6.25 33.47 9.87
N LYS A 438 7.08 32.43 9.67
CA LYS A 438 8.00 31.92 10.70
C LYS A 438 9.30 32.74 10.81
N ILE A 439 9.65 33.45 9.75
CA ILE A 439 10.79 34.36 9.66
C ILE A 439 10.33 35.62 8.92
N LYS A 440 10.86 36.78 9.32
CA LYS A 440 10.41 38.09 8.77
C LYS A 440 11.44 38.75 7.86
N THR A 441 12.73 38.47 8.05
CA THR A 441 13.79 39.12 7.27
C THR A 441 14.92 38.14 6.92
N LEU A 442 15.67 38.45 5.89
CA LEU A 442 16.84 37.69 5.48
C LEU A 442 17.96 37.76 6.56
N ASP A 443 18.07 38.89 7.26
CA ASP A 443 19.06 39.03 8.34
C ASP A 443 18.72 38.11 9.53
N GLU A 444 17.46 38.04 9.92
CA GLU A 444 16.99 37.08 10.93
C GLU A 444 17.30 35.64 10.53
N TRP A 445 17.05 35.29 9.26
CA TRP A 445 17.38 33.99 8.69
C TRP A 445 18.88 33.68 8.75
N ASN A 446 19.74 34.61 8.28
CA ASN A 446 21.16 34.41 8.28
C ASN A 446 21.72 34.25 9.71
N LYS A 447 21.24 35.01 10.68
CA LYS A 447 21.61 34.85 12.10
C LYS A 447 21.21 33.47 12.64
N MET A 448 20.00 33.00 12.34
CA MET A 448 19.53 31.69 12.75
C MET A 448 20.38 30.58 12.12
N GLN A 449 20.70 30.68 10.83
CA GLN A 449 21.56 29.71 10.15
C GLN A 449 22.98 29.68 10.70
N ILE A 450 23.58 30.85 10.96
CA ILE A 450 24.92 30.92 11.57
C ILE A 450 24.95 30.17 12.89
N LYS A 451 23.92 30.40 13.74
CA LYS A 451 23.78 29.66 14.99
C LYS A 451 23.64 28.17 14.76
N PHE A 452 22.69 27.76 13.93
CA PHE A 452 22.40 26.35 13.65
C PHE A 452 23.63 25.61 13.09
N ILE A 453 24.31 26.16 12.07
CA ILE A 453 25.49 25.53 11.46
C ILE A 453 26.66 25.45 12.44
N SER A 454 26.86 26.48 13.30
CA SER A 454 27.95 26.47 14.30
C SER A 454 27.73 25.44 15.40
N GLU A 455 26.50 25.15 15.79
CA GLU A 455 26.10 24.17 16.79
C GLU A 455 26.00 22.75 16.20
N HIS A 456 25.68 22.61 14.93
CA HIS A 456 25.53 21.33 14.24
C HIS A 456 26.87 20.58 14.12
N GLN A 457 26.82 19.26 14.34
CA GLN A 457 27.91 18.32 14.09
C GLN A 457 27.39 17.10 13.37
N TYR A 458 28.11 16.65 12.33
CA TYR A 458 27.79 15.36 11.71
C TYR A 458 28.18 14.23 12.67
N PHE A 459 27.34 13.20 12.71
CA PHE A 459 27.47 12.09 13.66
C PHE A 459 28.39 10.98 13.15
N THR A 460 28.31 10.63 11.84
CA THR A 460 29.09 9.57 11.23
C THR A 460 30.47 10.05 10.82
N GLU A 461 31.45 9.14 10.76
CA GLU A 461 32.80 9.46 10.29
C GLU A 461 32.80 9.84 8.81
N SER A 462 31.98 9.14 8.00
CA SER A 462 31.84 9.37 6.57
C SER A 462 31.32 10.76 6.27
N ALA A 463 30.22 11.19 6.91
CA ALA A 463 29.65 12.52 6.72
C ALA A 463 30.62 13.61 7.17
N ARG A 464 31.31 13.43 8.29
CA ARG A 464 32.39 14.36 8.76
C ARG A 464 33.47 14.54 7.72
N LYS A 465 33.99 13.45 7.15
CA LYS A 465 35.02 13.49 6.10
C LYS A 465 34.53 14.19 4.83
N MET A 466 33.30 13.95 4.44
CA MET A 466 32.74 14.53 3.20
C MET A 466 32.38 16.02 3.35
N ARG A 467 31.91 16.47 4.53
CA ARG A 467 31.17 17.74 4.65
C ARG A 467 31.78 18.79 5.57
N ASN A 468 32.60 18.41 6.56
CA ASN A 468 33.08 19.39 7.56
C ASN A 468 33.87 20.56 6.98
N VAL A 469 34.72 20.34 5.99
CA VAL A 469 35.53 21.40 5.37
C VAL A 469 34.62 22.41 4.67
N ASN A 470 33.73 21.92 3.81
CA ASN A 470 32.79 22.78 3.08
C ASN A 470 31.81 23.47 4.01
N LYS A 471 31.33 22.78 5.07
CA LYS A 471 30.44 23.37 6.08
C LYS A 471 31.08 24.57 6.74
N GLN A 472 32.36 24.52 7.08
CA GLN A 472 33.12 25.65 7.66
C GLN A 472 33.19 26.81 6.66
N GLU A 473 33.45 26.51 5.38
CA GLU A 473 33.45 27.54 4.31
C GLU A 473 32.09 28.23 4.17
N GLN A 474 30.99 27.49 4.24
CA GLN A 474 29.63 28.06 4.18
C GLN A 474 29.34 28.97 5.40
N LEU A 475 29.77 28.54 6.58
CA LEU A 475 29.65 29.36 7.81
C LEU A 475 30.40 30.69 7.68
N ASP A 476 31.61 30.67 7.13
CA ASP A 476 32.42 31.89 6.93
C ASP A 476 31.81 32.80 5.88
N LYS A 477 31.23 32.26 4.79
CA LYS A 477 30.48 33.04 3.78
C LYS A 477 29.27 33.73 4.40
N LEU A 478 28.46 33.01 5.23
CA LEU A 478 27.31 33.60 5.92
C LEU A 478 27.72 34.72 6.89
N ARG A 479 28.78 34.52 7.65
CA ARG A 479 29.32 35.56 8.58
C ARG A 479 29.73 36.83 7.84
N ASN A 480 30.30 36.70 6.63
CA ASN A 480 30.69 37.85 5.82
C ASN A 480 29.47 38.58 5.23
N LEU A 481 28.40 37.85 4.87
CA LEU A 481 27.12 38.45 4.40
C LEU A 481 26.38 39.22 5.50
N THR A 482 26.58 38.89 6.77
CA THR A 482 25.93 39.57 7.90
C THR A 482 26.74 40.72 8.50
N LYS A 483 27.99 40.94 8.06
CA LYS A 483 28.83 42.06 8.49
C LYS A 483 28.69 43.31 7.64
N ASN A 484 28.07 43.21 6.48
CA ASN A 484 27.73 44.29 5.57
C ASN A 484 26.28 44.69 5.68
#